data_00b27bc339530cb09121f1deceb4b322
#
_entry.id   00b27bc339530cb09121f1deceb4b322
#
_cell.length_a   1.000
_cell.length_b   1.000
_cell.length_c   1.000
_cell.angle_alpha   90.00
_cell.angle_beta   90.00
_cell.angle_gamma   90.00
#
_symmetry.space_group_name_H-M   'P 1'
#
loop_
_entity.id
_entity.type
_entity.pdbx_description
1 polymer ?
#
loop_
_entity_poly.entity_id
_entity_poly.type
_entity_poly.pdbx_seq_one_letter_code
_entity_poly.pdbx_strand_id
1 'polypeptide(L)'
;MGLALSLAVSLAGLTALLLRLLPGRRPAGEQEVLEWFDEWLARYRPTVGLYFSGGASSAYQANMWLEPLARLGGRPVIVLRERFMVQKIAETDVPIVCLPKVSTLMRLEHSTLRVLLHPSNSGKTSQVLRIPTIKHAFVNHGESDKLSSCNPYAKAYDEVWVAGPAARERYALAEVGVEDEDVVEIGRPQLDAVRPYAGPPAGRTPPCCTRRPGRAGTATPATPR
;
A
#
# COMPACT_ATOMS: atom_id res chain seq x y z
N MET A 1 -11.36 29.19 -45.70
CA MET A 1 -10.65 28.08 -45.10
C MET A 1 -11.14 27.75 -43.67
N GLY A 2 -11.47 28.72 -42.84
CA GLY A 2 -11.90 28.47 -41.41
C GLY A 2 -13.19 27.65 -41.28
N LEU A 3 -14.17 27.89 -42.11
CA LEU A 3 -15.47 27.20 -42.02
C LEU A 3 -15.37 25.69 -42.35
N ALA A 4 -14.57 25.34 -43.35
CA ALA A 4 -14.33 23.93 -43.72
C ALA A 4 -13.58 23.16 -42.61
N LEU A 5 -12.58 23.80 -41.96
CA LEU A 5 -11.85 23.22 -40.86
C LEU A 5 -12.75 23.02 -39.64
N SER A 6 -13.59 24.01 -39.31
CA SER A 6 -14.54 23.92 -38.20
C SER A 6 -15.55 22.78 -38.42
N LEU A 7 -16.07 22.64 -39.64
CA LEU A 7 -17.00 21.56 -39.99
C LEU A 7 -16.35 20.17 -39.89
N ALA A 8 -15.10 20.05 -40.37
CA ALA A 8 -14.35 18.80 -40.24
C ALA A 8 -14.08 18.37 -38.80
N VAL A 9 -13.69 19.32 -37.96
CA VAL A 9 -13.48 19.07 -36.51
C VAL A 9 -14.78 18.67 -35.83
N SER A 10 -15.89 19.36 -36.13
CA SER A 10 -17.21 19.03 -35.57
C SER A 10 -17.69 17.65 -36.01
N LEU A 11 -17.50 17.30 -37.28
CA LEU A 11 -17.88 15.99 -37.81
C LEU A 11 -17.02 14.87 -37.21
N ALA A 12 -15.71 15.09 -37.04
CA ALA A 12 -14.82 14.14 -36.39
C ALA A 12 -15.19 13.94 -34.90
N GLY A 13 -15.53 15.03 -34.20
CA GLY A 13 -15.99 14.97 -32.82
C GLY A 13 -17.32 14.20 -32.68
N LEU A 14 -18.28 14.48 -33.59
CA LEU A 14 -19.56 13.76 -33.59
C LEU A 14 -19.37 12.27 -33.91
N THR A 15 -18.53 11.94 -34.89
CA THR A 15 -18.20 10.56 -35.24
C THR A 15 -17.55 9.83 -34.09
N ALA A 16 -16.58 10.47 -33.37
CA ALA A 16 -15.95 9.89 -32.21
C ALA A 16 -16.94 9.66 -31.06
N LEU A 17 -17.90 10.59 -30.86
CA LEU A 17 -18.97 10.45 -29.89
C LEU A 17 -19.91 9.29 -30.26
N LEU A 18 -20.34 9.20 -31.50
CA LEU A 18 -21.19 8.11 -31.99
C LEU A 18 -20.49 6.75 -31.87
N LEU A 19 -19.19 6.68 -32.17
CA LEU A 19 -18.41 5.45 -32.02
C LEU A 19 -18.31 5.00 -30.54
N ARG A 20 -18.35 5.93 -29.58
CA ARG A 20 -18.40 5.60 -28.15
C ARG A 20 -19.77 5.07 -27.69
N LEU A 21 -20.83 5.35 -28.44
CA LEU A 21 -22.17 4.89 -28.12
C LEU A 21 -22.48 3.50 -28.73
N LEU A 22 -21.57 2.95 -29.55
CA LEU A 22 -21.73 1.61 -30.10
C LEU A 22 -21.72 0.56 -28.98
N PRO A 23 -22.55 -0.50 -29.11
CA PRO A 23 -22.51 -1.64 -28.20
C PRO A 23 -21.08 -2.20 -28.10
N GLY A 24 -20.58 -2.45 -26.88
CA GLY A 24 -19.22 -2.92 -26.62
C GLY A 24 -18.14 -1.82 -26.51
N ARG A 25 -18.44 -0.55 -26.86
CA ARG A 25 -17.55 0.61 -26.62
C ARG A 25 -18.06 1.56 -25.55
N ARG A 26 -19.28 1.35 -25.09
CA ARG A 26 -19.85 2.16 -24.00
C ARG A 26 -19.13 1.81 -22.70
N PRO A 27 -18.59 2.80 -21.95
CA PRO A 27 -18.05 2.52 -20.64
C PRO A 27 -19.15 1.90 -19.78
N ALA A 28 -18.79 0.85 -19.03
CA ALA A 28 -19.70 0.23 -18.09
C ALA A 28 -20.26 1.27 -17.10
N GLY A 29 -21.55 1.17 -16.81
CA GLY A 29 -22.19 2.00 -15.79
C GLY A 29 -21.65 1.69 -14.40
N GLU A 30 -21.79 2.63 -13.47
CA GLU A 30 -21.33 2.43 -12.10
C GLU A 30 -21.97 1.18 -11.48
N GLN A 31 -23.26 1.01 -11.66
CA GLN A 31 -24.01 -0.12 -11.12
C GLN A 31 -23.50 -1.45 -11.69
N GLU A 32 -23.25 -1.53 -12.99
CA GLU A 32 -22.70 -2.71 -13.65
C GLU A 32 -21.30 -3.06 -13.12
N VAL A 33 -20.44 -2.04 -12.89
CA VAL A 33 -19.11 -2.26 -12.29
C VAL A 33 -19.22 -2.79 -10.86
N LEU A 34 -20.20 -2.32 -10.09
CA LEU A 34 -20.43 -2.79 -8.73
C LEU A 34 -20.92 -4.23 -8.70
N GLU A 35 -21.80 -4.61 -9.61
CA GLU A 35 -22.29 -5.98 -9.76
C GLU A 35 -21.13 -6.94 -10.13
N TRP A 36 -20.31 -6.57 -11.11
CA TRP A 36 -19.09 -7.34 -11.45
C TRP A 36 -18.13 -7.47 -10.28
N PHE A 37 -17.98 -6.43 -9.46
CA PHE A 37 -17.12 -6.47 -8.30
C PHE A 37 -17.66 -7.44 -7.24
N ASP A 38 -18.96 -7.41 -6.97
CA ASP A 38 -19.60 -8.32 -6.03
C ASP A 38 -19.53 -9.78 -6.51
N GLU A 39 -19.79 -10.02 -7.79
CA GLU A 39 -19.62 -11.35 -8.41
C GLU A 39 -18.17 -11.83 -8.32
N TRP A 40 -17.22 -10.94 -8.58
CA TRP A 40 -15.80 -11.26 -8.45
C TRP A 40 -15.43 -11.62 -7.02
N LEU A 41 -15.88 -10.83 -6.02
CA LEU A 41 -15.68 -11.15 -4.60
C LEU A 41 -16.26 -12.50 -4.21
N ALA A 42 -17.46 -12.81 -4.68
CA ALA A 42 -18.15 -14.08 -4.40
C ALA A 42 -17.41 -15.28 -5.01
N ARG A 43 -16.82 -15.10 -6.19
CA ARG A 43 -16.07 -16.15 -6.92
C ARG A 43 -14.64 -16.29 -6.43
N TYR A 44 -13.90 -15.20 -6.33
CA TYR A 44 -12.49 -15.21 -5.93
C TYR A 44 -12.34 -15.52 -4.43
N ARG A 45 -13.24 -15.01 -3.60
CA ARG A 45 -13.27 -15.22 -2.14
C ARG A 45 -11.95 -14.85 -1.47
N PRO A 46 -11.49 -13.59 -1.55
CA PRO A 46 -10.21 -13.17 -0.96
C PRO A 46 -10.20 -13.41 0.55
N THR A 47 -9.06 -13.82 1.10
CA THR A 47 -8.90 -14.12 2.54
C THR A 47 -7.96 -13.14 3.25
N VAL A 48 -7.00 -12.58 2.53
CA VAL A 48 -6.05 -11.58 3.03
C VAL A 48 -5.92 -10.46 2.01
N GLY A 49 -5.78 -9.22 2.47
CA GLY A 49 -5.62 -8.08 1.59
C GLY A 49 -4.46 -7.17 2.00
N LEU A 50 -3.88 -6.47 1.04
CA LEU A 50 -2.98 -5.35 1.25
C LEU A 50 -3.72 -4.07 0.88
N TYR A 51 -4.01 -3.23 1.87
CA TYR A 51 -4.66 -1.94 1.62
C TYR A 51 -3.62 -0.84 1.50
N PHE A 52 -3.68 -0.08 0.42
CA PHE A 52 -2.77 1.03 0.22
C PHE A 52 -3.49 2.27 -0.31
N SER A 53 -3.13 3.41 0.27
CA SER A 53 -3.51 4.75 -0.17
C SER A 53 -2.33 5.69 0.04
N GLY A 54 -1.96 6.44 -0.98
CA GLY A 54 -0.83 7.35 -0.89
C GLY A 54 -0.52 8.08 -2.18
N GLY A 55 0.50 8.93 -2.16
CA GLY A 55 1.02 9.63 -3.33
C GLY A 55 1.82 8.71 -4.26
N ALA A 56 2.03 9.13 -5.50
CA ALA A 56 2.75 8.35 -6.51
C ALA A 56 4.17 7.93 -6.08
N SER A 57 4.85 8.78 -5.30
CA SER A 57 6.20 8.52 -4.79
C SER A 57 6.25 7.48 -3.66
N SER A 58 5.10 7.12 -3.08
CA SER A 58 5.03 6.20 -1.94
C SER A 58 4.67 4.76 -2.34
N ALA A 59 4.53 4.46 -3.64
CA ALA A 59 4.19 3.12 -4.13
C ALA A 59 5.16 2.02 -3.64
N TYR A 60 6.42 2.37 -3.39
CA TYR A 60 7.42 1.44 -2.85
C TYR A 60 6.98 0.79 -1.54
N GLN A 61 6.17 1.50 -0.74
CA GLN A 61 5.66 1.01 0.55
C GLN A 61 4.74 -0.20 0.36
N ALA A 62 3.93 -0.21 -0.70
CA ALA A 62 3.12 -1.37 -1.05
C ALA A 62 3.95 -2.43 -1.79
N ASN A 63 4.81 -1.99 -2.71
CA ASN A 63 5.57 -2.91 -3.56
C ASN A 63 6.48 -3.86 -2.77
N MET A 64 7.02 -3.44 -1.64
CA MET A 64 7.86 -4.31 -0.80
C MET A 64 7.09 -5.45 -0.12
N TRP A 65 5.75 -5.40 -0.11
CA TRP A 65 4.89 -6.43 0.46
C TRP A 65 4.32 -7.38 -0.60
N LEU A 66 4.53 -7.14 -1.90
CA LEU A 66 3.93 -7.95 -2.96
C LEU A 66 4.41 -9.40 -2.93
N GLU A 67 5.71 -9.61 -2.82
CA GLU A 67 6.28 -10.96 -2.76
C GLU A 67 5.87 -11.71 -1.48
N PRO A 68 5.98 -11.14 -0.27
CA PRO A 68 5.41 -11.75 0.93
C PRO A 68 3.93 -12.10 0.78
N LEU A 69 3.12 -11.18 0.23
CA LEU A 69 1.69 -11.39 0.03
C LEU A 69 1.40 -12.55 -0.94
N ALA A 70 2.13 -12.62 -2.06
CA ALA A 70 1.97 -13.68 -3.07
C ALA A 70 2.32 -15.06 -2.53
N ARG A 71 3.25 -15.14 -1.56
CA ARG A 71 3.66 -16.40 -0.92
C ARG A 71 2.70 -16.90 0.15
N LEU A 72 1.74 -16.07 0.58
CA LEU A 72 0.73 -16.51 1.53
C LEU A 72 -0.17 -17.58 0.89
N GLY A 73 -0.40 -18.67 1.58
CA GLY A 73 -1.23 -19.81 1.11
C GLY A 73 -2.74 -19.52 1.00
N GLY A 74 -3.13 -18.23 1.01
CA GLY A 74 -4.50 -17.76 0.88
C GLY A 74 -4.84 -17.23 -0.51
N ARG A 75 -5.95 -16.54 -0.62
CA ARG A 75 -6.33 -15.77 -1.82
C ARG A 75 -6.10 -14.29 -1.55
N PRO A 76 -4.89 -13.80 -1.84
CA PRO A 76 -4.53 -12.40 -1.56
C PRO A 76 -5.19 -11.45 -2.54
N VAL A 77 -5.41 -10.19 -2.11
CA VAL A 77 -5.89 -9.10 -2.97
C VAL A 77 -5.21 -7.79 -2.58
N ILE A 78 -4.89 -6.95 -3.55
CA ILE A 78 -4.39 -5.60 -3.33
C ILE A 78 -5.54 -4.62 -3.50
N VAL A 79 -5.82 -3.83 -2.48
CA VAL A 79 -6.89 -2.81 -2.44
C VAL A 79 -6.27 -1.43 -2.49
N LEU A 80 -6.47 -0.71 -3.60
CA LEU A 80 -5.96 0.63 -3.83
C LEU A 80 -7.08 1.68 -3.76
N ARG A 81 -6.75 2.88 -3.31
CA ARG A 81 -7.69 4.01 -3.23
C ARG A 81 -7.54 5.00 -4.37
N GLU A 82 -6.41 5.03 -5.03
CA GLU A 82 -6.08 5.97 -6.10
C GLU A 82 -5.88 5.22 -7.43
N ARG A 83 -6.59 5.66 -8.48
CA ARG A 83 -6.51 5.02 -9.81
C ARG A 83 -5.10 5.08 -10.40
N PHE A 84 -4.39 6.19 -10.21
CA PHE A 84 -3.02 6.33 -10.71
C PHE A 84 -2.03 5.37 -10.04
N MET A 85 -2.37 4.87 -8.84
CA MET A 85 -1.54 3.93 -8.11
C MET A 85 -1.46 2.57 -8.77
N VAL A 86 -2.51 2.16 -9.51
CA VAL A 86 -2.53 0.87 -10.24
C VAL A 86 -1.31 0.73 -11.16
N GLN A 87 -0.92 1.82 -11.82
CA GLN A 87 0.25 1.85 -12.72
C GLN A 87 1.59 1.97 -12.00
N LYS A 88 1.59 2.15 -10.68
CA LYS A 88 2.80 2.30 -9.83
C LYS A 88 3.09 1.05 -9.01
N ILE A 89 2.13 0.16 -8.90
CA ILE A 89 2.36 -1.17 -8.32
C ILE A 89 3.21 -1.96 -9.29
N ALA A 90 4.26 -2.60 -8.76
CA ALA A 90 5.13 -3.47 -9.54
C ALA A 90 4.35 -4.69 -10.07
N GLU A 91 4.90 -5.35 -11.07
CA GLU A 91 4.31 -6.54 -11.66
C GLU A 91 4.06 -7.64 -10.60
N THR A 92 2.85 -8.18 -10.59
CA THR A 92 2.42 -9.19 -9.61
C THR A 92 1.22 -9.98 -10.14
N ASP A 93 1.14 -11.26 -9.77
CA ASP A 93 0.00 -12.13 -10.06
C ASP A 93 -1.16 -11.91 -9.07
N VAL A 94 -0.95 -11.14 -8.01
CA VAL A 94 -1.99 -10.83 -7.03
C VAL A 94 -3.01 -9.87 -7.63
N PRO A 95 -4.31 -10.19 -7.62
CA PRO A 95 -5.34 -9.31 -8.15
C PRO A 95 -5.32 -7.93 -7.50
N ILE A 96 -5.46 -6.89 -8.31
CA ILE A 96 -5.52 -5.50 -7.86
C ILE A 96 -6.93 -4.97 -8.07
N VAL A 97 -7.56 -4.45 -7.00
CA VAL A 97 -8.82 -3.74 -7.07
C VAL A 97 -8.62 -2.29 -6.66
N CYS A 98 -9.18 -1.37 -7.44
CA CYS A 98 -9.11 0.06 -7.13
C CYS A 98 -10.50 0.56 -6.73
N LEU A 99 -10.64 0.95 -5.46
CA LEU A 99 -11.91 1.35 -4.83
C LEU A 99 -11.85 2.82 -4.36
N PRO A 100 -11.95 3.82 -5.26
CA PRO A 100 -11.82 5.23 -4.91
C PRO A 100 -12.96 5.74 -4.01
N LYS A 101 -14.17 5.22 -4.17
CA LYS A 101 -15.35 5.63 -3.40
C LYS A 101 -15.44 4.85 -2.09
N VAL A 102 -15.84 5.53 -1.01
CA VAL A 102 -16.04 4.90 0.30
C VAL A 102 -17.18 3.88 0.25
N SER A 103 -18.27 4.20 -0.44
CA SER A 103 -19.42 3.28 -0.60
C SER A 103 -19.03 1.95 -1.21
N THR A 104 -18.16 1.97 -2.23
CA THR A 104 -17.65 0.73 -2.85
C THR A 104 -16.67 0.01 -1.93
N LEU A 105 -15.83 0.76 -1.19
CA LEU A 105 -14.91 0.17 -0.21
C LEU A 105 -15.65 -0.61 0.88
N MET A 106 -16.78 -0.08 1.36
CA MET A 106 -17.58 -0.72 2.42
C MET A 106 -18.18 -2.07 1.97
N ARG A 107 -18.25 -2.37 0.67
CA ARG A 107 -18.67 -3.70 0.18
C ARG A 107 -17.73 -4.83 0.61
N LEU A 108 -16.48 -4.52 0.97
CA LEU A 108 -15.55 -5.48 1.53
C LEU A 108 -16.05 -6.09 2.86
N GLU A 109 -16.94 -5.42 3.58
CA GLU A 109 -17.57 -5.94 4.80
C GLU A 109 -18.29 -7.27 4.57
N HIS A 110 -18.86 -7.47 3.37
CA HIS A 110 -19.57 -8.67 2.96
C HIS A 110 -18.68 -9.71 2.26
N SER A 111 -17.37 -9.43 2.17
CA SER A 111 -16.40 -10.35 1.56
C SER A 111 -15.95 -11.43 2.53
N THR A 112 -15.11 -12.34 2.02
CA THR A 112 -14.45 -13.37 2.83
C THR A 112 -13.11 -12.93 3.41
N LEU A 113 -12.75 -11.65 3.26
CA LEU A 113 -11.54 -11.08 3.84
C LEU A 113 -11.55 -11.23 5.36
N ARG A 114 -10.43 -11.74 5.88
CA ARG A 114 -10.21 -11.91 7.32
C ARG A 114 -9.26 -10.86 7.86
N VAL A 115 -8.27 -10.48 7.06
CA VAL A 115 -7.20 -9.56 7.46
C VAL A 115 -6.90 -8.60 6.32
N LEU A 116 -6.71 -7.33 6.66
CA LEU A 116 -6.14 -6.30 5.80
C LEU A 116 -4.82 -5.80 6.40
N LEU A 117 -3.76 -5.90 5.61
CA LEU A 117 -2.42 -5.43 5.93
C LEU A 117 -2.26 -3.97 5.49
N HIS A 118 -1.71 -3.14 6.36
CA HIS A 118 -1.51 -1.72 6.12
C HIS A 118 -0.02 -1.37 6.16
N PRO A 119 0.65 -1.20 5.00
CA PRO A 119 2.07 -0.85 4.96
C PRO A 119 2.34 0.62 5.29
N SER A 120 1.29 1.44 5.36
CA SER A 120 1.41 2.86 5.68
C SER A 120 0.10 3.44 6.21
N ASN A 121 0.22 4.56 6.90
CA ASN A 121 -0.91 5.38 7.33
C ASN A 121 -1.14 6.52 6.33
N SER A 122 -2.39 6.73 5.97
CA SER A 122 -2.83 7.87 5.16
C SER A 122 -4.16 8.40 5.70
N GLY A 123 -4.54 9.61 5.31
CA GLY A 123 -5.83 10.18 5.71
C GLY A 123 -7.05 9.34 5.27
N LYS A 124 -6.90 8.48 4.27
CA LYS A 124 -7.98 7.59 3.82
C LYS A 124 -8.01 6.24 4.54
N THR A 125 -7.00 5.91 5.32
CA THR A 125 -6.95 4.65 6.08
C THR A 125 -8.08 4.57 7.10
N SER A 126 -8.42 5.67 7.75
CA SER A 126 -9.56 5.73 8.69
C SER A 126 -10.88 5.30 8.08
N GLN A 127 -11.01 5.35 6.75
CA GLN A 127 -12.24 4.95 6.07
C GLN A 127 -12.41 3.43 6.03
N VAL A 128 -11.32 2.67 5.85
CA VAL A 128 -11.38 1.21 5.78
C VAL A 128 -11.38 0.56 7.17
N LEU A 129 -10.75 1.19 8.16
CA LEU A 129 -10.77 0.75 9.56
C LEU A 129 -12.19 0.72 10.17
N ARG A 130 -13.17 1.27 9.46
CA ARG A 130 -14.59 1.24 9.86
C ARG A 130 -15.29 -0.09 9.55
N ILE A 131 -14.62 -1.02 8.88
CA ILE A 131 -15.15 -2.34 8.56
C ILE A 131 -14.84 -3.29 9.71
N PRO A 132 -15.83 -3.63 10.57
CA PRO A 132 -15.57 -4.36 11.81
C PRO A 132 -15.37 -5.86 11.60
N THR A 133 -15.72 -6.37 10.41
CA THR A 133 -15.65 -7.80 10.09
C THR A 133 -14.26 -8.25 9.63
N ILE A 134 -13.35 -7.30 9.43
CA ILE A 134 -11.99 -7.54 8.92
C ILE A 134 -11.00 -7.08 9.99
N LYS A 135 -10.04 -7.94 10.34
CA LYS A 135 -8.93 -7.58 11.20
C LYS A 135 -7.95 -6.67 10.45
N HIS A 136 -7.58 -5.54 11.04
CA HIS A 136 -6.65 -4.58 10.46
C HIS A 136 -5.30 -4.67 11.14
N ALA A 137 -4.26 -5.09 10.40
CA ALA A 137 -2.90 -5.20 10.90
C ALA A 137 -2.00 -4.11 10.29
N PHE A 138 -1.40 -3.29 11.14
CA PHE A 138 -0.39 -2.33 10.68
C PHE A 138 0.95 -3.05 10.56
N VAL A 139 1.46 -3.16 9.33
CA VAL A 139 2.69 -3.90 9.03
C VAL A 139 3.87 -2.99 8.70
N ASN A 140 3.61 -1.69 8.57
CA ASN A 140 4.59 -0.69 8.16
C ASN A 140 5.29 -1.05 6.83
N HIS A 141 6.15 -0.19 6.33
CA HIS A 141 6.97 -0.39 5.13
C HIS A 141 8.47 -0.45 5.45
N GLY A 142 8.81 -0.34 6.71
CA GLY A 142 10.17 -0.37 7.23
C GLY A 142 10.16 0.10 8.67
N GLU A 143 11.15 -0.34 9.41
CA GLU A 143 11.37 0.08 10.79
C GLU A 143 12.74 0.73 10.91
N SER A 144 12.81 1.77 11.72
CA SER A 144 14.05 2.47 12.05
C SER A 144 13.94 2.98 13.49
N ASP A 145 15.06 3.43 14.03
CA ASP A 145 15.10 4.04 15.37
C ASP A 145 14.53 5.47 15.40
N LYS A 146 13.90 5.90 14.30
CA LYS A 146 13.21 7.19 14.27
C LYS A 146 11.89 7.10 15.03
N LEU A 147 11.56 8.14 15.77
CA LEU A 147 10.31 8.25 16.51
C LEU A 147 9.07 8.09 15.60
N SER A 148 9.18 8.49 14.33
CA SER A 148 8.13 8.30 13.34
C SER A 148 7.81 6.83 13.02
N SER A 149 8.66 5.88 13.41
CA SER A 149 8.40 4.44 13.28
C SER A 149 7.38 3.94 14.28
N CYS A 150 7.15 4.68 15.38
CA CYS A 150 6.11 4.43 16.38
C CYS A 150 5.07 5.56 16.33
N ASN A 151 4.22 5.52 15.30
CA ASN A 151 3.21 6.55 15.10
C ASN A 151 2.01 6.30 16.01
N PRO A 152 1.49 7.31 16.75
CA PRO A 152 0.29 7.18 17.58
C PRO A 152 -0.96 6.69 16.82
N TYR A 153 -1.01 6.85 15.51
CA TYR A 153 -2.09 6.31 14.69
C TYR A 153 -2.12 4.78 14.69
N ALA A 154 -1.01 4.13 15.07
CA ALA A 154 -0.92 2.67 15.12
C ALA A 154 -1.94 2.05 16.07
N LYS A 155 -2.35 2.75 17.13
CA LYS A 155 -3.41 2.32 18.07
C LYS A 155 -4.81 2.17 17.43
N ALA A 156 -5.00 2.64 16.20
CA ALA A 156 -6.27 2.51 15.49
C ALA A 156 -6.42 1.16 14.76
N TYR A 157 -5.38 0.34 14.76
CA TYR A 157 -5.40 -1.00 14.19
C TYR A 157 -5.64 -2.05 15.29
N ASP A 158 -6.13 -3.21 14.89
CA ASP A 158 -6.33 -4.33 15.81
C ASP A 158 -4.99 -4.96 16.24
N GLU A 159 -3.98 -4.90 15.36
CA GLU A 159 -2.63 -5.38 15.65
C GLU A 159 -1.57 -4.52 14.96
N VAL A 160 -0.39 -4.48 15.57
CA VAL A 160 0.83 -3.88 15.00
C VAL A 160 1.86 -4.99 14.81
N TRP A 161 2.16 -5.29 13.56
CA TRP A 161 3.10 -6.35 13.22
C TRP A 161 4.50 -5.78 13.04
N VAL A 162 5.43 -6.28 13.84
CA VAL A 162 6.79 -5.76 13.96
C VAL A 162 7.83 -6.81 13.60
N ALA A 163 9.07 -6.36 13.33
CA ALA A 163 10.15 -7.25 12.95
C ALA A 163 10.67 -8.14 14.09
N GLY A 164 10.48 -7.72 15.35
CA GLY A 164 11.00 -8.47 16.49
C GLY A 164 11.09 -7.64 17.75
N PRO A 165 11.76 -8.18 18.80
CA PRO A 165 11.77 -7.62 20.15
C PRO A 165 12.19 -6.15 20.24
N ALA A 166 13.20 -5.74 19.46
CA ALA A 166 13.65 -4.35 19.46
C ALA A 166 12.60 -3.36 18.96
N ALA A 167 11.72 -3.81 18.06
CA ALA A 167 10.62 -2.99 17.57
C ALA A 167 9.45 -2.97 18.56
N ARG A 168 9.17 -4.09 19.23
CA ARG A 168 8.21 -4.17 20.35
C ARG A 168 8.61 -3.22 21.48
N GLU A 169 9.87 -3.27 21.90
CA GLU A 169 10.41 -2.37 22.95
C GLU A 169 10.23 -0.89 22.57
N ARG A 170 10.44 -0.53 21.31
CA ARG A 170 10.20 0.85 20.86
C ARG A 170 8.76 1.31 21.01
N TYR A 171 7.78 0.43 20.77
CA TYR A 171 6.37 0.76 20.99
C TYR A 171 6.08 0.97 22.46
N ALA A 172 6.62 0.12 23.33
CA ALA A 172 6.51 0.28 24.78
C ALA A 172 7.12 1.60 25.29
N LEU A 173 8.32 1.96 24.78
CA LEU A 173 9.00 3.21 25.16
C LEU A 173 8.34 4.46 24.57
N ALA A 174 7.66 4.35 23.45
CA ALA A 174 7.06 5.48 22.76
C ALA A 174 5.73 5.93 23.39
N GLU A 175 5.10 5.11 24.24
CA GLU A 175 3.84 5.39 24.94
C GLU A 175 2.73 5.93 24.00
N VAL A 176 2.64 5.37 22.80
CA VAL A 176 1.70 5.85 21.76
C VAL A 176 0.29 5.22 21.88
N GLY A 177 0.03 4.51 22.98
CA GLY A 177 -1.27 3.91 23.27
C GLY A 177 -1.55 2.64 22.45
N VAL A 178 -0.48 1.91 22.07
CA VAL A 178 -0.54 0.54 21.55
C VAL A 178 -0.23 -0.38 22.72
N GLU A 179 -1.15 -1.29 23.00
CA GLU A 179 -0.96 -2.27 24.09
C GLU A 179 0.02 -3.36 23.64
N ASP A 180 0.79 -3.92 24.59
CA ASP A 180 1.81 -4.93 24.27
C ASP A 180 1.19 -6.20 23.65
N GLU A 181 -0.03 -6.55 24.04
CA GLU A 181 -0.79 -7.68 23.50
C GLU A 181 -1.15 -7.53 22.03
N ASP A 182 -1.26 -6.28 21.52
CA ASP A 182 -1.56 -5.97 20.13
C ASP A 182 -0.31 -5.93 19.25
N VAL A 183 0.89 -6.04 19.85
CA VAL A 183 2.16 -6.07 19.10
C VAL A 183 2.54 -7.51 18.77
N VAL A 184 2.59 -7.85 17.49
CA VAL A 184 2.91 -9.20 17.00
C VAL A 184 4.27 -9.19 16.28
N GLU A 185 5.17 -10.05 16.70
CA GLU A 185 6.49 -10.20 16.08
C GLU A 185 6.42 -11.19 14.90
N ILE A 186 6.57 -10.69 13.68
CA ILE A 186 6.45 -11.49 12.44
C ILE A 186 7.78 -11.65 11.68
N GLY A 187 8.86 -11.07 12.18
CA GLY A 187 10.11 -11.02 11.42
C GLY A 187 10.09 -9.99 10.29
N ARG A 188 10.90 -10.25 9.30
CA ARG A 188 11.03 -9.45 8.07
C ARG A 188 10.80 -10.32 6.84
N PRO A 189 9.55 -10.60 6.44
CA PRO A 189 9.24 -11.44 5.28
C PRO A 189 9.88 -10.97 3.96
N GLN A 190 10.19 -9.67 3.85
CA GLN A 190 10.90 -9.10 2.70
C GLN A 190 12.34 -9.60 2.58
N LEU A 191 12.92 -10.12 3.65
CA LEU A 191 14.30 -10.61 3.69
C LEU A 191 14.43 -12.12 3.47
N ASP A 192 13.32 -12.85 3.37
CA ASP A 192 13.34 -14.31 3.22
C ASP A 192 14.13 -14.79 1.98
N ALA A 193 14.16 -13.97 0.93
CA ALA A 193 14.92 -14.25 -0.28
C ALA A 193 16.41 -13.85 -0.16
N VAL A 194 16.80 -13.13 0.91
CA VAL A 194 18.17 -12.68 1.12
C VAL A 194 19.02 -13.85 1.61
N ARG A 195 20.02 -14.21 0.82
CA ARG A 195 20.97 -15.27 1.23
C ARG A 195 21.86 -14.77 2.37
N PRO A 196 22.16 -15.61 3.36
CA PRO A 196 23.15 -15.29 4.38
C PRO A 196 24.47 -14.90 3.74
N TYR A 197 25.14 -13.92 4.31
CA TYR A 197 26.46 -13.51 3.83
C TYR A 197 27.47 -14.66 4.04
N ALA A 198 28.00 -15.18 2.95
CA ALA A 198 28.95 -16.33 2.95
C ALA A 198 30.41 -15.90 3.10
N GLY A 199 30.68 -14.63 3.42
CA GLY A 199 32.05 -14.08 3.45
C GLY A 199 32.44 -13.38 2.14
N PRO A 200 33.55 -12.63 2.13
CA PRO A 200 34.05 -12.02 0.91
C PRO A 200 34.49 -13.10 -0.06
N PRO A 201 34.30 -12.92 -1.39
CA PRO A 201 34.89 -13.81 -2.38
C PRO A 201 36.42 -13.92 -2.15
N ALA A 202 36.95 -15.13 -2.29
CA ALA A 202 38.39 -15.36 -2.12
C ALA A 202 39.22 -14.37 -2.97
N GLY A 203 40.15 -13.66 -2.34
CA GLY A 203 41.00 -12.67 -3.00
C GLY A 203 40.40 -11.25 -3.15
N ARG A 204 39.24 -10.98 -2.61
CA ARG A 204 38.68 -9.62 -2.56
C ARG A 204 38.60 -9.12 -1.13
N THR A 205 39.19 -7.95 -0.85
CA THR A 205 38.95 -7.21 0.37
C THR A 205 37.44 -6.80 0.41
N PRO A 206 36.73 -7.07 1.50
CA PRO A 206 35.34 -6.64 1.60
C PRO A 206 35.27 -5.12 1.37
N PRO A 207 34.31 -4.61 0.58
CA PRO A 207 34.15 -3.18 0.46
C PRO A 207 33.84 -2.66 1.86
N CYS A 208 34.74 -1.80 2.37
CA CYS A 208 34.51 -1.12 3.64
C CYS A 208 33.26 -0.27 3.46
N CYS A 209 32.17 -0.63 4.14
CA CYS A 209 31.03 0.25 4.30
C CYS A 209 31.47 1.44 5.16
N THR A 210 32.20 2.38 4.56
CA THR A 210 32.39 3.68 5.17
C THR A 210 31.05 4.35 5.24
N ARG A 211 30.44 4.30 6.44
CA ARG A 211 29.33 5.18 6.78
C ARG A 211 29.80 6.60 6.43
N ARG A 212 29.26 7.22 5.38
CA ARG A 212 29.48 8.64 5.17
C ARG A 212 29.06 9.33 6.46
N PRO A 213 29.97 10.05 7.16
CA PRO A 213 29.56 10.85 8.29
C PRO A 213 28.48 11.82 7.75
N GLY A 214 27.29 11.75 8.33
CA GLY A 214 26.26 12.76 8.06
C GLY A 214 26.91 14.12 8.25
N ARG A 215 26.70 15.06 7.33
CA ARG A 215 27.14 16.45 7.51
C ARG A 215 26.71 16.87 8.90
N ALA A 216 27.69 17.07 9.79
CA ALA A 216 27.47 17.72 11.06
C ALA A 216 26.90 19.11 10.71
N GLY A 217 25.66 19.38 11.12
CA GLY A 217 25.10 20.72 11.03
C GLY A 217 26.08 21.63 11.73
N THR A 218 26.54 22.69 11.04
CA THR A 218 27.35 23.76 11.60
C THR A 218 26.56 24.36 12.75
N ALA A 219 26.95 23.99 13.98
CA ALA A 219 26.49 24.68 15.18
C ALA A 219 27.00 26.12 15.08
N THR A 220 26.12 27.07 14.92
CA THR A 220 26.42 28.49 15.05
C THR A 220 26.85 28.74 16.50
N PRO A 221 28.03 29.28 16.77
CA PRO A 221 28.43 29.57 18.13
C PRO A 221 27.54 30.67 18.71
N ALA A 222 26.97 30.38 19.89
CA ALA A 222 26.22 31.35 20.66
C ALA A 222 27.16 32.46 21.09
N THR A 223 26.84 33.71 20.75
CA THR A 223 27.53 34.91 21.23
C THR A 223 27.22 35.11 22.70
N PRO A 224 28.20 35.22 23.61
CA PRO A 224 27.94 35.54 25.00
C PRO A 224 27.53 37.00 25.16
N ARG A 225 26.51 37.25 25.92
CA ARG A 225 26.21 38.57 26.54
C ARG A 225 26.77 38.65 27.92
#